data_d210abde3603f1c568bb242574219738
#
_entry.id   d210abde3603f1c568bb242574219738
#
_cell.length_a   1.000
_cell.length_b   1.000
_cell.length_c   1.000
_cell.angle_alpha   90.00
_cell.angle_beta   90.00
_cell.angle_gamma   90.00
#
_symmetry.space_group_name_H-M   'P 1'
#
loop_
_entity.id
_entity.type
_entity.pdbx_description
1 polymer ?
#
loop_
_entity_poly.entity_id
_entity_poly.type
_entity_poly.pdbx_seq_one_letter_code
_entity_poly.pdbx_strand_id
1 'polypeptide(L)'
;GGARAGMGIDAGPVDANNEVSIFVGNFQDEMVGVFRHMGNGFFMDRAAVSNIGRPSLQILTFGLFLFDVDFDSDLDLLAVNGHIQIEIEQRQDSFQFRQLPHLYLNRGSGTFDLISPSVSSTLGKPIVGRGAAYADYDQDGDLDVLVTENAGPAHLWRNELIQPGSTSSVNYLRFKLISTKGNRDAIGTEVGIKTGGKWHYRRVKAGSSYLSQSEKTITFGMSDSSVADSVIINWSNNEQQILLDLPANNELLIVQGQKFVQKPVARKNDL
;
A
#
# COMPACT_ATOMS: atom_id res chain seq x y z
N GLY A 1 -7.34 -8.95 -25.58
CA GLY A 1 -6.59 -9.66 -24.53
C GLY A 1 -7.37 -10.88 -24.06
N GLY A 2 -6.67 -11.93 -23.67
CA GLY A 2 -7.29 -13.09 -23.05
C GLY A 2 -7.85 -12.75 -21.67
N ALA A 3 -8.85 -13.53 -21.21
CA ALA A 3 -9.30 -13.49 -19.82
C ALA A 3 -8.17 -13.98 -18.90
N ARG A 4 -8.01 -13.35 -17.75
CA ARG A 4 -7.05 -13.74 -16.71
C ARG A 4 -7.79 -14.14 -15.44
N ALA A 5 -7.19 -15.02 -14.66
CA ALA A 5 -7.75 -15.46 -13.38
C ALA A 5 -7.29 -14.50 -12.27
N GLY A 6 -7.93 -13.33 -12.21
CA GLY A 6 -7.65 -12.31 -11.19
C GLY A 6 -8.18 -12.68 -9.82
N MET A 7 -7.40 -12.37 -8.77
CA MET A 7 -7.73 -12.61 -7.36
C MET A 7 -7.75 -11.31 -6.57
N GLY A 8 -6.64 -10.88 -6.05
CA GLY A 8 -6.54 -9.61 -5.34
C GLY A 8 -6.43 -8.42 -6.28
N ILE A 9 -6.91 -7.28 -5.83
CA ILE A 9 -6.86 -6.02 -6.59
C ILE A 9 -6.57 -4.85 -5.65
N ASP A 10 -5.75 -3.92 -6.11
CA ASP A 10 -5.63 -2.60 -5.51
C ASP A 10 -5.39 -1.53 -6.57
N ALA A 11 -5.62 -0.26 -6.20
CA ALA A 11 -5.46 0.86 -7.11
C ALA A 11 -4.92 2.10 -6.38
N GLY A 12 -4.04 2.82 -7.03
CA GLY A 12 -3.46 4.06 -6.52
C GLY A 12 -2.55 4.74 -7.53
N PRO A 13 -2.15 5.99 -7.27
CA PRO A 13 -1.15 6.68 -8.08
C PRO A 13 0.24 6.10 -7.80
N VAL A 14 1.01 5.83 -8.85
CA VAL A 14 2.36 5.26 -8.73
C VAL A 14 3.42 6.04 -9.51
N ASP A 15 3.05 7.20 -10.01
CA ASP A 15 3.96 8.10 -10.73
C ASP A 15 3.61 9.56 -10.49
N ALA A 16 4.47 10.45 -10.96
CA ALA A 16 4.36 11.88 -10.79
C ALA A 16 3.09 12.52 -11.41
N ASN A 17 2.38 11.81 -12.29
CA ASN A 17 1.13 12.31 -12.87
C ASN A 17 -0.05 12.15 -11.89
N ASN A 18 0.13 11.40 -10.80
CA ASN A 18 -0.91 11.07 -9.81
C ASN A 18 -2.16 10.40 -10.42
N GLU A 19 -2.02 9.82 -11.61
CA GLU A 19 -3.09 9.07 -12.26
C GLU A 19 -3.19 7.67 -11.64
N VAL A 20 -4.42 7.22 -11.45
CA VAL A 20 -4.69 5.91 -10.83
C VAL A 20 -4.20 4.78 -11.73
N SER A 21 -3.37 3.91 -11.20
CA SER A 21 -3.03 2.62 -11.79
C SER A 21 -3.72 1.49 -11.03
N ILE A 22 -4.13 0.43 -11.72
CA ILE A 22 -4.81 -0.73 -11.15
C ILE A 22 -3.85 -1.92 -11.19
N PHE A 23 -3.71 -2.59 -10.05
CA PHE A 23 -2.89 -3.79 -9.91
C PHE A 23 -3.78 -4.99 -9.62
N VAL A 24 -3.54 -6.09 -10.35
CA VAL A 24 -4.34 -7.32 -10.23
C VAL A 24 -3.42 -8.50 -10.07
N GLY A 25 -3.54 -9.21 -8.94
CA GLY A 25 -2.89 -10.49 -8.71
C GLY A 25 -3.55 -11.56 -9.58
N ASN A 26 -2.76 -12.31 -10.32
CA ASN A 26 -3.24 -13.31 -11.27
C ASN A 26 -2.73 -14.72 -10.93
N PHE A 27 -3.26 -15.70 -11.65
CA PHE A 27 -2.82 -17.08 -11.60
C PHE A 27 -1.40 -17.22 -12.18
N GLN A 28 -0.75 -18.37 -11.93
CA GLN A 28 0.54 -18.72 -12.53
C GLN A 28 0.47 -18.65 -14.05
N ASP A 29 1.60 -18.39 -14.70
CA ASP A 29 1.73 -18.11 -16.15
C ASP A 29 1.02 -16.83 -16.62
N GLU A 30 0.42 -16.11 -15.68
CA GLU A 30 -0.16 -14.79 -15.90
C GLU A 30 0.58 -13.77 -15.02
N MET A 31 1.19 -12.77 -15.64
CA MET A 31 1.85 -11.69 -14.89
C MET A 31 0.85 -10.98 -13.98
N VAL A 32 1.27 -10.48 -12.83
CA VAL A 32 0.51 -9.46 -12.10
C VAL A 32 0.18 -8.34 -13.08
N GLY A 33 -1.12 -8.05 -13.23
CA GLY A 33 -1.59 -7.00 -14.13
C GLY A 33 -1.25 -5.63 -13.57
N VAL A 34 -0.72 -4.74 -14.43
CA VAL A 34 -0.43 -3.34 -14.08
C VAL A 34 -1.08 -2.46 -15.13
N PHE A 35 -2.27 -1.98 -14.85
CA PHE A 35 -3.07 -1.19 -15.78
C PHE A 35 -2.94 0.29 -15.45
N ARG A 36 -2.15 1.02 -16.23
CA ARG A 36 -1.98 2.47 -16.06
C ARG A 36 -3.05 3.23 -16.82
N HIS A 37 -3.62 4.24 -16.19
CA HIS A 37 -4.54 5.18 -16.81
C HIS A 37 -3.79 6.03 -17.87
N MET A 38 -4.37 6.13 -19.05
CA MET A 38 -3.79 6.85 -20.19
C MET A 38 -4.63 8.05 -20.64
N GLY A 39 -5.55 8.49 -19.75
CA GLY A 39 -6.53 9.52 -20.08
C GLY A 39 -7.80 8.95 -20.70
N ASN A 40 -8.90 9.75 -20.64
CA ASN A 40 -10.20 9.44 -21.26
C ASN A 40 -10.78 8.07 -20.90
N GLY A 41 -10.46 7.53 -19.70
CA GLY A 41 -10.93 6.21 -19.25
C GLY A 41 -10.22 5.01 -19.88
N PHE A 42 -9.16 5.22 -20.66
CA PHE A 42 -8.35 4.14 -21.21
C PHE A 42 -7.27 3.70 -20.25
N PHE A 43 -7.08 2.38 -20.15
CA PHE A 43 -6.01 1.74 -19.39
C PHE A 43 -5.14 0.91 -20.33
N MET A 44 -3.83 0.96 -20.08
CA MET A 44 -2.83 0.16 -20.80
C MET A 44 -2.13 -0.78 -19.85
N ASP A 45 -2.05 -2.07 -20.20
CA ASP A 45 -1.25 -3.04 -19.44
C ASP A 45 0.24 -2.70 -19.58
N ARG A 46 0.88 -2.41 -18.47
CA ARG A 46 2.30 -2.05 -18.34
C ARG A 46 3.10 -3.08 -17.53
N ALA A 47 2.53 -4.24 -17.24
CA ALA A 47 3.17 -5.27 -16.42
C ALA A 47 4.59 -5.61 -16.89
N ALA A 48 4.79 -5.81 -18.20
CA ALA A 48 6.08 -6.19 -18.78
C ALA A 48 7.18 -5.12 -18.62
N VAL A 49 6.80 -3.83 -18.56
CA VAL A 49 7.76 -2.71 -18.51
C VAL A 49 7.85 -2.07 -17.13
N SER A 50 6.98 -2.47 -16.19
CA SER A 50 7.00 -1.98 -14.81
C SER A 50 8.01 -2.69 -13.92
N ASN A 51 8.69 -3.72 -14.42
CA ASN A 51 9.54 -4.68 -13.69
C ASN A 51 8.79 -5.62 -12.72
N ILE A 52 7.45 -5.54 -12.64
CA ILE A 52 6.61 -6.44 -11.84
C ILE A 52 6.29 -7.72 -12.61
N GLY A 53 6.01 -7.60 -13.90
CA GLY A 53 5.45 -8.70 -14.68
C GLY A 53 6.35 -9.94 -14.76
N ARG A 54 7.62 -9.77 -15.11
CA ARG A 54 8.55 -10.92 -15.25
C ARG A 54 8.75 -11.71 -13.96
N PRO A 55 9.04 -11.06 -12.81
CA PRO A 55 9.19 -11.78 -11.54
C PRO A 55 7.91 -12.48 -11.08
N SER A 56 6.74 -11.99 -11.47
CA SER A 56 5.45 -12.55 -11.06
C SER A 56 4.92 -13.66 -11.97
N LEU A 57 5.56 -13.95 -13.10
CA LEU A 57 5.02 -14.87 -14.11
C LEU A 57 4.83 -16.30 -13.58
N GLN A 58 5.77 -16.80 -12.76
CA GLN A 58 5.71 -18.16 -12.20
C GLN A 58 5.04 -18.21 -10.81
N ILE A 59 4.42 -17.12 -10.40
CA ILE A 59 3.85 -16.94 -9.07
C ILE A 59 2.33 -16.85 -9.20
N LEU A 60 1.64 -17.42 -8.21
CA LEU A 60 0.20 -17.27 -8.05
C LEU A 60 -0.05 -16.24 -6.95
N THR A 61 -0.49 -15.04 -7.32
CA THR A 61 -0.65 -13.91 -6.40
C THR A 61 -2.10 -13.79 -5.95
N PHE A 62 -2.35 -13.97 -4.65
CA PHE A 62 -3.65 -13.71 -4.03
C PHE A 62 -3.75 -12.31 -3.45
N GLY A 63 -3.10 -12.06 -2.32
CA GLY A 63 -3.12 -10.75 -1.68
C GLY A 63 -2.15 -9.80 -2.37
N LEU A 64 -2.61 -8.59 -2.64
CA LEU A 64 -1.71 -7.51 -3.05
C LEU A 64 -2.31 -6.17 -2.66
N PHE A 65 -1.46 -5.22 -2.29
CA PHE A 65 -1.87 -3.84 -2.02
C PHE A 65 -0.72 -2.87 -2.22
N LEU A 66 -1.11 -1.61 -2.39
CA LEU A 66 -0.20 -0.48 -2.49
C LEU A 66 -0.12 0.25 -1.14
N PHE A 67 1.09 0.52 -0.68
CA PHE A 67 1.38 1.27 0.54
C PHE A 67 2.78 1.88 0.43
N ASP A 68 3.10 2.84 1.26
CA ASP A 68 4.40 3.52 1.28
C ASP A 68 5.22 2.89 2.42
N VAL A 69 6.07 1.90 2.07
CA VAL A 69 6.75 1.07 3.08
C VAL A 69 7.99 1.73 3.67
N ASP A 70 8.63 2.62 2.91
CA ASP A 70 9.89 3.27 3.29
C ASP A 70 9.76 4.78 3.48
N PHE A 71 8.52 5.29 3.38
CA PHE A 71 8.16 6.70 3.62
C PHE A 71 8.82 7.70 2.67
N ASP A 72 9.09 7.26 1.43
CA ASP A 72 9.57 8.14 0.37
C ASP A 72 8.45 8.91 -0.36
N SER A 73 7.19 8.69 0.03
CA SER A 73 5.93 9.21 -0.53
C SER A 73 5.43 8.48 -1.76
N ASP A 74 6.19 7.61 -2.39
CA ASP A 74 5.74 6.79 -3.51
C ASP A 74 5.02 5.53 -3.00
N LEU A 75 4.05 5.01 -3.73
CA LEU A 75 3.37 3.78 -3.34
C LEU A 75 4.13 2.56 -3.86
N ASP A 76 4.54 1.71 -2.93
CA ASP A 76 5.15 0.41 -3.17
C ASP A 76 4.09 -0.67 -3.30
N LEU A 77 4.47 -1.85 -3.79
CA LEU A 77 3.57 -2.98 -3.94
C LEU A 77 4.05 -4.19 -3.13
N LEU A 78 3.21 -4.68 -2.23
CA LEU A 78 3.37 -6.02 -1.67
C LEU A 78 2.47 -7.00 -2.42
N ALA A 79 3.02 -8.15 -2.82
CA ALA A 79 2.31 -9.28 -3.39
C ALA A 79 2.52 -10.52 -2.51
N VAL A 80 1.41 -11.11 -2.06
CA VAL A 80 1.39 -12.29 -1.20
C VAL A 80 0.96 -13.49 -2.02
N ASN A 81 1.86 -14.46 -2.11
CA ASN A 81 1.83 -15.54 -3.09
C ASN A 81 1.60 -16.90 -2.44
N GLY A 82 1.10 -17.86 -3.21
CA GLY A 82 0.92 -19.24 -2.77
C GLY A 82 -0.01 -20.03 -3.66
N HIS A 83 0.44 -21.21 -4.10
CA HIS A 83 -0.31 -22.03 -5.02
C HIS A 83 -1.56 -22.68 -4.36
N ILE A 84 -2.52 -23.15 -5.18
CA ILE A 84 -3.73 -23.80 -4.71
C ILE A 84 -3.63 -25.34 -4.72
N GLN A 85 -2.69 -25.89 -5.47
CA GLN A 85 -2.51 -27.34 -5.63
C GLN A 85 -1.26 -27.77 -4.90
N ILE A 86 -1.41 -28.60 -3.87
CA ILE A 86 -0.28 -29.10 -3.08
C ILE A 86 0.66 -30.00 -3.90
N GLU A 87 0.13 -30.69 -4.91
CA GLU A 87 0.91 -31.59 -5.77
C GLU A 87 1.52 -30.89 -6.98
N ILE A 88 1.49 -29.55 -7.04
CA ILE A 88 1.99 -28.82 -8.22
C ILE A 88 3.47 -29.11 -8.51
N GLU A 89 4.27 -29.23 -7.46
CA GLU A 89 5.70 -29.53 -7.55
C GLU A 89 6.01 -30.89 -8.19
N GLN A 90 5.07 -31.84 -8.06
CA GLN A 90 5.17 -33.17 -8.68
C GLN A 90 4.75 -33.18 -10.16
N ARG A 91 3.97 -32.17 -10.58
CA ARG A 91 3.44 -32.07 -11.95
C ARG A 91 4.27 -31.16 -12.84
N GLN A 92 4.87 -30.13 -12.25
CA GLN A 92 5.59 -29.09 -12.96
C GLN A 92 6.71 -28.55 -12.06
N ASP A 93 7.94 -28.94 -12.33
CA ASP A 93 9.13 -28.60 -11.53
C ASP A 93 9.38 -27.08 -11.38
N SER A 94 8.80 -26.27 -12.28
CA SER A 94 8.97 -24.80 -12.27
C SER A 94 8.07 -24.08 -11.26
N PHE A 95 7.08 -24.75 -10.68
CA PHE A 95 6.14 -24.14 -9.75
C PHE A 95 6.29 -24.71 -8.34
N GLN A 96 6.09 -23.83 -7.36
CA GLN A 96 6.15 -24.18 -5.95
C GLN A 96 4.78 -24.00 -5.30
N PHE A 97 4.41 -24.88 -4.38
CA PHE A 97 3.18 -24.74 -3.59
C PHE A 97 3.29 -23.60 -2.58
N ARG A 98 4.42 -23.56 -1.84
CA ARG A 98 4.79 -22.43 -0.99
C ARG A 98 5.60 -21.46 -1.81
N GLN A 99 5.21 -20.18 -1.82
CA GLN A 99 5.84 -19.17 -2.63
C GLN A 99 6.32 -17.99 -1.78
N LEU A 100 7.39 -17.34 -2.22
CA LEU A 100 7.90 -16.14 -1.55
C LEU A 100 6.94 -14.97 -1.74
N PRO A 101 6.67 -14.16 -0.71
CA PRO A 101 6.08 -12.86 -0.91
C PRO A 101 7.04 -11.95 -1.68
N HIS A 102 6.49 -11.08 -2.50
CA HIS A 102 7.27 -10.11 -3.25
C HIS A 102 6.97 -8.69 -2.78
N LEU A 103 7.99 -7.96 -2.35
CA LEU A 103 7.93 -6.54 -2.10
C LEU A 103 8.64 -5.82 -3.24
N TYR A 104 7.93 -4.90 -3.88
CA TYR A 104 8.43 -4.09 -4.98
C TYR A 104 8.46 -2.64 -4.56
N LEU A 105 9.65 -2.04 -4.48
CA LEU A 105 9.81 -0.60 -4.22
C LEU A 105 9.61 0.19 -5.51
N ASN A 106 8.80 1.22 -5.44
CA ASN A 106 8.54 2.15 -6.53
C ASN A 106 9.73 3.11 -6.73
N ARG A 107 10.00 3.46 -7.96
CA ARG A 107 11.03 4.46 -8.32
C ARG A 107 10.43 5.83 -8.66
N GLY A 108 9.20 6.10 -8.23
CA GLY A 108 8.50 7.36 -8.50
C GLY A 108 8.08 7.56 -9.97
N SER A 109 8.23 6.54 -10.79
CA SER A 109 7.94 6.58 -12.23
C SER A 109 6.96 5.49 -12.70
N GLY A 110 6.43 4.70 -11.75
CA GLY A 110 5.63 3.50 -12.04
C GLY A 110 6.48 2.35 -12.58
N THR A 111 7.79 2.36 -12.31
CA THR A 111 8.71 1.23 -12.43
C THR A 111 9.16 0.82 -11.04
N PHE A 112 9.36 -0.48 -10.84
CA PHE A 112 9.54 -1.06 -9.53
C PHE A 112 10.80 -1.91 -9.45
N ASP A 113 11.38 -2.01 -8.27
CA ASP A 113 12.49 -2.92 -7.97
C ASP A 113 12.01 -3.99 -7.00
N LEU A 114 12.13 -5.25 -7.41
CA LEU A 114 11.86 -6.37 -6.51
C LEU A 114 12.97 -6.44 -5.45
N ILE A 115 12.57 -6.38 -4.19
CA ILE A 115 13.47 -6.53 -3.06
C ILE A 115 13.90 -7.99 -2.94
N SER A 116 15.21 -8.20 -2.82
CA SER A 116 15.75 -9.55 -2.67
C SER A 116 15.23 -10.21 -1.39
N PRO A 117 14.79 -11.49 -1.46
CA PRO A 117 14.39 -12.24 -0.26
C PRO A 117 15.48 -12.34 0.81
N SER A 118 16.75 -12.16 0.44
CA SER A 118 17.87 -12.18 1.39
C SER A 118 17.94 -10.95 2.31
N VAL A 119 17.22 -9.87 1.99
CA VAL A 119 17.20 -8.62 2.80
C VAL A 119 16.42 -8.82 4.11
N SER A 120 15.42 -9.70 4.11
CA SER A 120 14.58 -9.93 5.28
C SER A 120 14.29 -11.42 5.46
N SER A 121 14.42 -11.91 6.69
CA SER A 121 14.03 -13.29 7.04
C SER A 121 12.52 -13.54 6.81
N THR A 122 11.72 -12.50 6.85
CA THR A 122 10.28 -12.53 6.59
C THR A 122 10.00 -12.73 5.10
N LEU A 123 10.58 -11.91 4.23
CA LEU A 123 10.42 -12.02 2.77
C LEU A 123 11.11 -13.27 2.21
N GLY A 124 12.12 -13.81 2.88
CA GLY A 124 12.84 -15.04 2.50
C GLY A 124 12.12 -16.34 2.89
N LYS A 125 10.94 -16.27 3.54
CA LYS A 125 10.20 -17.46 3.98
C LYS A 125 9.02 -17.76 3.05
N PRO A 126 9.03 -18.89 2.31
CA PRO A 126 7.90 -19.26 1.46
C PRO A 126 6.66 -19.63 2.29
N ILE A 127 5.50 -19.14 1.88
CA ILE A 127 4.19 -19.37 2.50
C ILE A 127 3.14 -19.75 1.46
N VAL A 128 1.98 -20.23 1.89
CA VAL A 128 0.80 -20.37 1.04
C VAL A 128 -0.12 -19.20 1.32
N GLY A 129 0.34 -18.00 0.91
CA GLY A 129 -0.32 -16.76 1.24
C GLY A 129 -1.69 -16.58 0.60
N ARG A 130 -2.57 -15.84 1.27
CA ARG A 130 -3.92 -15.52 0.78
C ARG A 130 -4.24 -14.04 0.99
N GLY A 131 -4.96 -13.67 2.02
CA GLY A 131 -5.27 -12.29 2.32
C GLY A 131 -4.09 -11.55 2.92
N ALA A 132 -4.03 -10.25 2.67
CA ALA A 132 -3.06 -9.36 3.29
C ALA A 132 -3.66 -7.97 3.50
N ALA A 133 -3.31 -7.35 4.62
CA ALA A 133 -3.75 -6.01 4.98
C ALA A 133 -2.63 -5.29 5.76
N TYR A 134 -2.64 -3.97 5.72
CA TYR A 134 -1.71 -3.15 6.49
C TYR A 134 -2.43 -2.31 7.55
N ALA A 135 -1.74 -2.02 8.62
CA ALA A 135 -2.10 -1.07 9.67
C ALA A 135 -0.86 -0.71 10.48
N ASP A 136 -0.87 0.45 11.10
CA ASP A 136 0.09 0.78 12.16
C ASP A 136 -0.39 0.08 13.45
N TYR A 137 0.08 -1.15 13.64
CA TYR A 137 -0.39 -2.03 14.72
C TYR A 137 0.13 -1.60 16.09
N ASP A 138 1.38 -1.20 16.18
CA ASP A 138 2.01 -0.84 17.46
C ASP A 138 2.07 0.68 17.70
N GLN A 139 1.45 1.46 16.81
CA GLN A 139 1.27 2.90 16.92
C GLN A 139 2.61 3.67 16.96
N ASP A 140 3.61 3.18 16.25
CA ASP A 140 4.90 3.87 16.11
C ASP A 140 4.96 4.79 14.87
N GLY A 141 3.98 4.68 13.99
CA GLY A 141 3.75 5.54 12.83
C GLY A 141 4.04 4.87 11.50
N ASP A 142 4.80 3.78 11.46
CA ASP A 142 5.01 3.03 10.23
C ASP A 142 3.94 1.94 10.01
N LEU A 143 3.93 1.35 8.83
CA LEU A 143 2.87 0.42 8.43
C LEU A 143 3.33 -1.02 8.51
N ASP A 144 2.69 -1.78 9.40
CA ASP A 144 2.86 -3.21 9.55
C ASP A 144 1.93 -3.99 8.63
N VAL A 145 2.23 -5.26 8.41
CA VAL A 145 1.46 -6.12 7.51
C VAL A 145 0.97 -7.37 8.21
N LEU A 146 -0.33 -7.65 8.11
CA LEU A 146 -0.93 -8.91 8.49
C LEU A 146 -1.18 -9.75 7.24
N VAL A 147 -0.70 -11.00 7.24
CA VAL A 147 -0.89 -11.95 6.14
C VAL A 147 -1.56 -13.20 6.67
N THR A 148 -2.53 -13.72 5.91
CA THR A 148 -3.14 -15.03 6.18
C THR A 148 -2.51 -16.10 5.28
N GLU A 149 -2.25 -17.26 5.85
CA GLU A 149 -1.73 -18.44 5.14
C GLU A 149 -2.79 -19.54 5.06
N ASN A 150 -2.93 -20.18 3.92
CA ASN A 150 -3.84 -21.30 3.76
C ASN A 150 -3.33 -22.52 4.54
N ALA A 151 -4.17 -23.04 5.44
CA ALA A 151 -3.83 -24.12 6.37
C ALA A 151 -2.56 -23.84 7.19
N GLY A 152 -2.26 -22.57 7.44
CA GLY A 152 -1.12 -22.10 8.22
C GLY A 152 -1.51 -21.01 9.23
N PRO A 153 -0.53 -20.50 9.99
CA PRO A 153 -0.76 -19.42 10.94
C PRO A 153 -0.99 -18.08 10.22
N ALA A 154 -1.59 -17.13 10.93
CA ALA A 154 -1.51 -15.73 10.54
C ALA A 154 -0.09 -15.20 10.84
N HIS A 155 0.41 -14.34 9.96
CA HIS A 155 1.73 -13.71 10.09
C HIS A 155 1.55 -12.23 10.29
N LEU A 156 2.08 -11.70 11.38
CA LEU A 156 2.24 -10.25 11.57
C LEU A 156 3.69 -9.90 11.24
N TRP A 157 3.88 -9.13 10.17
CA TRP A 157 5.17 -8.63 9.73
C TRP A 157 5.30 -7.18 10.17
N ARG A 158 6.15 -6.97 11.13
CA ARG A 158 6.39 -5.66 11.69
C ARG A 158 7.38 -4.90 10.80
N ASN A 159 7.04 -3.68 10.46
CA ASN A 159 7.99 -2.71 9.94
C ASN A 159 8.80 -2.14 11.10
N GLU A 160 10.07 -1.89 10.90
CA GLU A 160 10.98 -1.33 11.92
C GLU A 160 11.67 -0.08 11.36
N LEU A 161 11.00 0.60 10.43
CA LEU A 161 11.51 1.82 9.82
C LEU A 161 11.61 2.94 10.87
N ILE A 162 10.59 3.04 11.73
CA ILE A 162 10.55 3.99 12.83
C ILE A 162 10.80 3.24 14.15
N GLN A 163 11.97 3.51 14.75
CA GLN A 163 12.32 2.94 16.05
C GLN A 163 12.60 4.03 17.07
N PRO A 164 12.23 3.84 18.34
CA PRO A 164 12.59 4.77 19.41
C PRO A 164 14.11 4.97 19.48
N GLY A 165 14.56 6.22 19.30
CA GLY A 165 15.99 6.55 19.33
C GLY A 165 16.74 6.27 18.02
N SER A 166 16.05 5.84 16.96
CA SER A 166 16.63 5.77 15.61
C SER A 166 17.04 7.17 15.12
N THR A 167 18.15 7.24 14.40
CA THR A 167 18.55 8.41 13.63
C THR A 167 17.90 8.45 12.25
N SER A 168 16.93 7.57 12.00
CA SER A 168 16.17 7.59 10.75
C SER A 168 15.50 8.95 10.60
N SER A 169 15.78 9.65 9.51
CA SER A 169 15.30 11.01 9.23
C SER A 169 13.99 11.01 8.46
N VAL A 170 13.30 9.85 8.36
CA VAL A 170 12.02 9.80 7.65
C VAL A 170 10.88 10.36 8.50
N ASN A 171 10.07 11.17 7.87
CA ASN A 171 8.91 11.80 8.47
C ASN A 171 7.62 11.27 7.85
N TYR A 172 6.51 11.45 8.54
CA TYR A 172 5.20 11.02 8.07
C TYR A 172 4.07 11.93 8.55
N LEU A 173 2.91 11.81 7.90
CA LEU A 173 1.63 12.33 8.39
C LEU A 173 0.54 11.29 8.20
N ARG A 174 -0.32 11.17 9.21
CA ARG A 174 -1.45 10.24 9.22
C ARG A 174 -2.76 11.02 9.37
N PHE A 175 -3.77 10.62 8.58
CA PHE A 175 -5.07 11.30 8.54
C PHE A 175 -6.19 10.31 8.82
N LYS A 176 -6.82 10.44 9.99
CA LYS A 176 -8.07 9.74 10.31
C LYS A 176 -9.23 10.66 10.00
N LEU A 177 -10.06 10.30 9.04
CA LEU A 177 -11.14 11.15 8.55
C LEU A 177 -12.49 10.69 9.07
N ILE A 178 -13.34 11.65 9.44
CA ILE A 178 -14.75 11.43 9.79
C ILE A 178 -15.60 12.35 8.92
N SER A 179 -16.40 11.76 8.03
CA SER A 179 -17.40 12.52 7.28
C SER A 179 -18.65 12.75 8.10
N THR A 180 -19.21 13.94 7.98
CA THR A 180 -20.49 14.35 8.60
C THR A 180 -21.64 14.40 7.60
N LYS A 181 -21.33 14.25 6.31
CA LYS A 181 -22.28 14.39 5.20
C LYS A 181 -22.15 13.23 4.22
N GLY A 182 -22.36 11.99 4.70
CA GLY A 182 -22.25 10.79 3.88
C GLY A 182 -21.79 9.60 4.69
N ASN A 183 -20.93 8.74 4.09
CA ASN A 183 -20.34 7.63 4.81
C ASN A 183 -19.39 8.13 5.91
N ARG A 184 -19.66 7.77 7.16
CA ARG A 184 -18.92 8.25 8.34
C ARG A 184 -17.42 7.96 8.26
N ASP A 185 -17.05 6.83 7.71
CA ASP A 185 -15.64 6.40 7.56
C ASP A 185 -14.93 7.13 6.41
N ALA A 186 -15.59 8.14 5.81
CA ALA A 186 -15.06 8.97 4.73
C ALA A 186 -14.61 8.18 3.48
N ILE A 187 -15.13 6.96 3.27
CA ILE A 187 -14.78 6.14 2.11
C ILE A 187 -15.02 6.92 0.82
N GLY A 188 -14.03 6.87 -0.09
CA GLY A 188 -14.03 7.62 -1.33
C GLY A 188 -13.44 9.04 -1.23
N THR A 189 -13.22 9.56 -0.01
CA THR A 189 -12.50 10.82 0.19
C THR A 189 -11.04 10.70 -0.25
N GLU A 190 -10.55 11.71 -0.94
CA GLU A 190 -9.17 11.81 -1.38
C GLU A 190 -8.43 12.87 -0.56
N VAL A 191 -7.23 12.53 -0.13
CA VAL A 191 -6.31 13.46 0.52
C VAL A 191 -5.10 13.66 -0.37
N GLY A 192 -4.76 14.92 -0.63
CA GLY A 192 -3.50 15.30 -1.25
C GLY A 192 -2.63 16.04 -0.24
N ILE A 193 -1.36 15.71 -0.16
CA ILE A 193 -0.36 16.49 0.56
C ILE A 193 0.66 17.07 -0.40
N LYS A 194 1.13 18.29 -0.10
CA LYS A 194 2.25 18.91 -0.80
C LYS A 194 3.47 18.93 0.11
N THR A 195 4.51 18.24 -0.30
CA THR A 195 5.79 18.16 0.41
C THR A 195 6.94 18.17 -0.59
N GLY A 196 8.03 18.87 -0.28
CA GLY A 196 9.16 19.01 -1.21
C GLY A 196 8.76 19.59 -2.58
N GLY A 197 7.69 20.41 -2.64
CA GLY A 197 7.18 20.99 -3.87
C GLY A 197 6.32 20.05 -4.74
N LYS A 198 6.11 18.79 -4.36
CA LYS A 198 5.34 17.78 -5.08
C LYS A 198 4.04 17.48 -4.37
N TRP A 199 3.00 17.10 -5.14
CA TRP A 199 1.74 16.59 -4.63
C TRP A 199 1.72 15.07 -4.64
N HIS A 200 1.26 14.47 -3.52
CA HIS A 200 0.99 13.05 -3.38
C HIS A 200 -0.45 12.85 -2.95
N TYR A 201 -1.15 11.90 -3.55
CA TYR A 201 -2.57 11.67 -3.29
C TYR A 201 -2.84 10.25 -2.80
N ARG A 202 -3.75 10.13 -1.85
CA ARG A 202 -4.27 8.86 -1.33
C ARG A 202 -5.77 8.94 -1.20
N ARG A 203 -6.43 7.81 -1.26
CA ARG A 203 -7.89 7.72 -1.13
C ARG A 203 -8.27 6.75 -0.02
N VAL A 204 -9.28 7.11 0.79
CA VAL A 204 -9.88 6.19 1.77
C VAL A 204 -10.61 5.09 1.01
N LYS A 205 -10.17 3.85 1.17
CA LYS A 205 -10.71 2.66 0.51
C LYS A 205 -11.53 1.81 1.48
N ALA A 206 -12.57 1.14 0.98
CA ALA A 206 -13.38 0.19 1.76
C ALA A 206 -12.82 -1.24 1.72
N GLY A 207 -11.90 -1.51 0.83
CA GLY A 207 -11.27 -2.81 0.65
C GLY A 207 -10.17 -2.73 -0.39
N SER A 208 -9.24 -3.66 -0.30
CA SER A 208 -8.14 -3.87 -1.24
C SER A 208 -7.64 -5.29 -1.06
N SER A 209 -6.68 -5.72 -1.88
CA SER A 209 -6.10 -7.04 -1.73
C SER A 209 -7.09 -8.17 -2.05
N TYR A 210 -6.97 -9.31 -1.37
CA TYR A 210 -7.84 -10.48 -1.52
C TYR A 210 -8.59 -10.73 -0.21
N LEU A 211 -9.92 -10.57 -0.22
CA LEU A 211 -10.81 -10.76 0.94
C LEU A 211 -10.30 -10.04 2.20
N SER A 212 -9.75 -8.84 2.02
CA SER A 212 -9.08 -8.11 3.09
C SER A 212 -9.47 -6.64 3.09
N GLN A 213 -9.23 -5.98 4.21
CA GLN A 213 -9.35 -4.55 4.37
C GLN A 213 -8.22 -4.04 5.26
N SER A 214 -7.42 -3.12 4.74
CA SER A 214 -6.43 -2.38 5.50
C SER A 214 -7.07 -1.28 6.33
N GLU A 215 -6.30 -0.64 7.21
CA GLU A 215 -6.80 0.50 7.99
C GLU A 215 -7.31 1.62 7.07
N LYS A 216 -8.25 2.41 7.58
CA LYS A 216 -8.82 3.56 6.85
C LYS A 216 -8.05 4.85 7.11
N THR A 217 -7.15 4.87 8.07
CA THR A 217 -6.21 5.96 8.28
C THR A 217 -5.29 6.04 7.07
N ILE A 218 -5.16 7.22 6.50
CA ILE A 218 -4.28 7.46 5.36
C ILE A 218 -2.92 7.87 5.90
N THR A 219 -1.86 7.16 5.50
CA THR A 219 -0.48 7.47 5.86
C THR A 219 0.25 7.98 4.64
N PHE A 220 0.99 9.06 4.80
CA PHE A 220 1.95 9.59 3.84
C PHE A 220 3.33 9.60 4.45
N GLY A 221 4.30 8.99 3.80
CA GLY A 221 5.69 9.29 4.01
C GLY A 221 5.99 10.71 3.53
N MET A 222 6.96 11.35 4.13
CA MET A 222 7.37 12.72 3.80
C MET A 222 8.88 12.84 3.61
N SER A 223 9.59 11.70 3.49
CA SER A 223 11.05 11.67 3.44
C SER A 223 11.66 12.52 4.57
N ASP A 224 12.52 13.46 4.25
CA ASP A 224 13.16 14.39 5.18
C ASP A 224 12.34 15.67 5.47
N SER A 225 11.18 15.83 4.83
CA SER A 225 10.35 17.03 5.00
C SER A 225 9.66 17.04 6.36
N SER A 226 9.94 18.05 7.18
CA SER A 226 9.37 18.20 8.52
C SER A 226 7.99 18.90 8.54
N VAL A 227 7.53 19.41 7.40
CA VAL A 227 6.25 20.13 7.27
C VAL A 227 5.61 19.79 5.93
N ALA A 228 4.32 19.55 5.94
CA ALA A 228 3.51 19.54 4.72
C ALA A 228 3.02 20.97 4.44
N ASP A 229 3.45 21.57 3.33
CA ASP A 229 3.10 22.96 2.95
C ASP A 229 1.59 23.15 2.83
N SER A 230 0.91 22.15 2.27
CA SER A 230 -0.53 22.17 2.04
C SER A 230 -1.09 20.76 2.09
N VAL A 231 -2.29 20.63 2.63
CA VAL A 231 -3.10 19.42 2.57
C VAL A 231 -4.48 19.77 2.02
N ILE A 232 -4.92 19.03 1.02
CA ILE A 232 -6.24 19.16 0.39
C ILE A 232 -7.02 17.89 0.67
N ILE A 233 -8.21 18.04 1.23
CA ILE A 233 -9.13 16.92 1.46
C ILE A 233 -10.34 17.14 0.57
N ASN A 234 -10.48 16.28 -0.43
CA ASN A 234 -11.61 16.25 -1.35
C ASN A 234 -12.62 15.23 -0.83
N TRP A 235 -13.62 15.69 -0.08
CA TRP A 235 -14.65 14.83 0.49
C TRP A 235 -15.51 14.17 -0.60
N SER A 236 -16.03 12.98 -0.33
CA SER A 236 -16.83 12.21 -1.29
C SER A 236 -18.11 12.90 -1.77
N ASN A 237 -18.55 13.96 -1.09
CA ASN A 237 -19.68 14.83 -1.47
C ASN A 237 -19.27 16.08 -2.26
N ASN A 238 -18.04 16.12 -2.80
CA ASN A 238 -17.44 17.23 -3.54
C ASN A 238 -17.14 18.50 -2.72
N GLU A 239 -17.25 18.45 -1.39
CA GLU A 239 -16.71 19.52 -0.55
C GLU A 239 -15.19 19.40 -0.47
N GLN A 240 -14.53 20.54 -0.30
CA GLN A 240 -13.08 20.60 -0.14
C GLN A 240 -12.72 21.28 1.18
N GLN A 241 -11.69 20.76 1.82
CA GLN A 241 -11.09 21.36 3.02
C GLN A 241 -9.58 21.46 2.80
N ILE A 242 -9.01 22.62 3.14
CA ILE A 242 -7.57 22.90 2.97
C ILE A 242 -6.97 23.18 4.34
N LEU A 243 -5.83 22.58 4.60
CA LEU A 243 -5.00 22.81 5.78
C LEU A 243 -3.60 23.21 5.30
N LEU A 244 -2.92 24.06 6.05
CA LEU A 244 -1.60 24.59 5.70
C LEU A 244 -0.61 24.32 6.82
N ASP A 245 0.66 24.21 6.46
CA ASP A 245 1.80 24.18 7.38
C ASP A 245 1.66 23.11 8.48
N LEU A 246 1.31 21.88 8.09
CA LEU A 246 1.14 20.79 9.05
C LEU A 246 2.49 20.15 9.40
N PRO A 247 2.86 20.14 10.69
CA PRO A 247 4.11 19.51 11.12
C PRO A 247 4.05 17.99 10.95
N ALA A 248 5.14 17.41 10.53
CA ALA A 248 5.30 15.96 10.38
C ALA A 248 5.21 15.21 11.71
N ASN A 249 5.19 13.88 11.63
CA ASN A 249 5.18 12.93 12.76
C ASN A 249 3.97 13.09 13.67
N ASN A 250 2.80 13.27 13.06
CA ASN A 250 1.52 13.44 13.73
C ASN A 250 0.42 12.58 13.09
N GLU A 251 -0.51 12.12 13.92
CA GLU A 251 -1.82 11.63 13.48
C GLU A 251 -2.87 12.73 13.71
N LEU A 252 -3.60 13.07 12.67
CA LEU A 252 -4.60 14.11 12.66
C LEU A 252 -6.00 13.50 12.53
N LEU A 253 -6.85 13.73 13.53
CA LEU A 253 -8.28 13.46 13.41
C LEU A 253 -8.97 14.66 12.76
N ILE A 254 -9.52 14.46 11.57
CA ILE A 254 -10.19 15.50 10.80
C ILE A 254 -11.67 15.15 10.66
N VAL A 255 -12.50 16.00 11.19
CA VAL A 255 -13.96 15.93 11.05
C VAL A 255 -14.40 16.91 9.97
N GLN A 256 -15.18 16.44 9.00
CA GLN A 256 -15.66 17.27 7.89
C GLN A 256 -16.35 18.54 8.39
N GLY A 257 -15.91 19.70 7.87
CA GLY A 257 -16.45 21.00 8.22
C GLY A 257 -15.97 21.56 9.57
N GLN A 258 -15.07 20.86 10.28
CA GLN A 258 -14.51 21.32 11.55
C GLN A 258 -13.00 21.55 11.44
N LYS A 259 -12.46 22.30 12.41
CA LYS A 259 -11.00 22.36 12.59
C LYS A 259 -10.49 20.98 13.01
N PHE A 260 -9.31 20.59 12.54
CA PHE A 260 -8.70 19.32 12.90
C PHE A 260 -8.28 19.30 14.38
N VAL A 261 -8.27 18.10 14.95
CA VAL A 261 -7.71 17.82 16.26
C VAL A 261 -6.44 17.00 16.07
N GLN A 262 -5.31 17.54 16.50
CA GLN A 262 -4.05 16.83 16.53
C GLN A 262 -4.10 15.81 17.67
N LYS A 263 -3.86 14.54 17.37
CA LYS A 263 -3.58 13.54 18.39
C LYS A 263 -2.06 13.33 18.38
N PRO A 264 -1.38 13.55 19.54
CA PRO A 264 -0.01 13.09 19.65
C PRO A 264 0.02 11.57 19.43
N VAL A 265 0.92 11.10 18.59
CA VAL A 265 1.19 9.65 18.51
C VAL A 265 1.72 9.24 19.88
N ALA A 266 1.02 8.34 20.55
CA ALA A 266 1.48 7.80 21.83
C ALA A 266 2.78 7.03 21.58
N ARG A 267 3.92 7.60 21.95
CA ARG A 267 5.18 6.88 21.87
C ARG A 267 5.14 5.73 22.87
N LYS A 268 5.61 4.58 22.47
CA LYS A 268 5.64 3.30 23.24
C LYS A 268 6.26 3.37 24.65
N ASN A 269 6.80 4.52 25.05
CA ASN A 269 7.40 4.76 26.39
C ASN A 269 6.39 5.30 27.42
N ASP A 270 5.12 5.45 27.07
CA ASP A 270 4.09 5.98 27.98
C ASP A 270 3.13 4.89 28.54
N LEU A 271 3.49 3.59 28.37
CA LEU A 271 2.77 2.45 28.94
C LEU A 271 3.64 1.65 29.92
#